data_473d9cb5c532d3183df0bdc0b1b32e54
#
_entry.id   473d9cb5c532d3183df0bdc0b1b32e54
#
_cell.length_a   1.000
_cell.length_b   1.000
_cell.length_c   1.000
_cell.angle_alpha   90.00
_cell.angle_beta   90.00
_cell.angle_gamma   90.00
#
_symmetry.space_group_name_H-M   'P 1'
#
loop_
_entity.id
_entity.type
_entity.pdbx_description
1 polymer ?
#
loop_
_entity_poly.entity_id
_entity_poly.type
_entity_poly.pdbx_seq_one_letter_code
_entity_poly.pdbx_strand_id
1 'polypeptide(L)'
;MRKGFDWADYLRGFHDATPGVTEAVLSRTLAGGHTPYRWLARAVSPRAQLIVDLACGSGAMSRELALPGRTVLGVDLAESELRLASERSEGPWVCADGLALPLADASVDAVVSSMGAVVIQPAHALFTEVGRVLKPGGVFAFTAPTVLPLHPRDLVTSLGVVGRLRSLPRFPGPTEITGYKDAQIGTGLRKVEDARERYHFEVATPQDAEVIVSALYLPTTSARRRAAAVEWLVDRTTKEGPVRISLAMRRFVVLKQPVATRGPEL
;
A
#
# COMPACT_ATOMS: atom_id res chain seq x y z
N MET A 1 29.10 2.61 -15.83
CA MET A 1 27.66 2.66 -15.48
C MET A 1 27.50 2.20 -14.04
N ARG A 2 27.02 3.05 -13.11
CA ARG A 2 26.63 2.60 -11.78
C ARG A 2 25.41 1.68 -11.98
N LYS A 3 25.47 0.41 -11.53
CA LYS A 3 24.29 -0.46 -11.46
C LYS A 3 23.21 0.31 -10.70
N GLY A 4 22.04 0.47 -11.29
CA GLY A 4 20.88 1.04 -10.60
C GLY A 4 20.61 0.23 -9.34
N PHE A 5 20.00 0.85 -8.33
CA PHE A 5 19.61 0.17 -7.10
C PHE A 5 18.56 -0.91 -7.43
N ASP A 6 18.82 -2.16 -7.00
CA ASP A 6 17.90 -3.29 -7.23
C ASP A 6 16.78 -3.26 -6.18
N TRP A 7 15.64 -2.73 -6.58
CA TRP A 7 14.45 -2.65 -5.74
C TRP A 7 13.81 -4.02 -5.51
N ALA A 8 13.86 -4.93 -6.47
CA ALA A 8 13.22 -6.24 -6.33
C ALA A 8 13.92 -7.07 -5.25
N ASP A 9 15.26 -7.08 -5.29
CA ASP A 9 16.08 -7.76 -4.28
C ASP A 9 15.90 -7.12 -2.89
N TYR A 10 15.91 -5.78 -2.81
CA TYR A 10 15.69 -5.08 -1.56
C TYR A 10 14.31 -5.40 -0.94
N LEU A 11 13.22 -5.33 -1.72
CA LEU A 11 11.87 -5.58 -1.22
C LEU A 11 11.69 -7.02 -0.77
N ARG A 12 12.25 -7.99 -1.53
CA ARG A 12 12.24 -9.39 -1.12
C ARG A 12 12.90 -9.57 0.24
N GLY A 13 14.14 -9.11 0.39
CA GLY A 13 14.86 -9.19 1.66
C GLY A 13 14.16 -8.44 2.81
N PHE A 14 13.50 -7.33 2.52
CA PHE A 14 12.74 -6.56 3.50
C PHE A 14 11.53 -7.37 4.04
N HIS A 15 10.70 -7.92 3.14
CA HIS A 15 9.51 -8.67 3.53
C HIS A 15 9.85 -10.04 4.15
N ASP A 16 10.94 -10.67 3.72
CA ASP A 16 11.42 -11.90 4.36
C ASP A 16 11.95 -11.67 5.79
N ALA A 17 12.59 -10.52 6.01
CA ALA A 17 13.10 -10.17 7.34
C ALA A 17 12.03 -9.66 8.31
N THR A 18 10.97 -9.05 7.80
CA THR A 18 9.93 -8.39 8.62
C THR A 18 8.51 -8.64 8.08
N PRO A 19 8.07 -9.90 7.95
CA PRO A 19 6.74 -10.19 7.44
C PRO A 19 5.66 -9.59 8.36
N GLY A 20 4.61 -9.01 7.76
CA GLY A 20 3.50 -8.39 8.48
C GLY A 20 3.79 -7.02 9.11
N VAL A 21 4.99 -6.45 8.93
CA VAL A 21 5.34 -5.15 9.55
C VAL A 21 4.45 -4.01 9.04
N THR A 22 4.06 -4.02 7.78
CA THR A 22 3.14 -3.04 7.22
C THR A 22 1.79 -3.09 7.90
N GLU A 23 1.24 -4.30 8.10
CA GLU A 23 -0.01 -4.48 8.84
C GLU A 23 0.13 -4.02 10.29
N ALA A 24 1.23 -4.35 10.97
CA ALA A 24 1.46 -3.95 12.36
C ALA A 24 1.41 -2.43 12.56
N VAL A 25 1.77 -1.66 11.53
CA VAL A 25 1.64 -0.20 11.53
C VAL A 25 0.24 0.23 11.11
N LEU A 26 -0.24 -0.19 9.93
CA LEU A 26 -1.44 0.38 9.32
C LEU A 26 -2.73 0.01 10.07
N SER A 27 -2.81 -1.17 10.70
CA SER A 27 -3.96 -1.57 11.50
C SER A 27 -4.12 -0.77 12.81
N ARG A 28 -3.04 -0.13 13.26
CA ARG A 28 -3.01 0.74 14.45
C ARG A 28 -2.94 2.23 14.12
N THR A 29 -2.95 2.57 12.84
CA THR A 29 -2.87 3.94 12.34
C THR A 29 -4.27 4.46 12.07
N LEU A 30 -4.65 5.57 12.70
CA LEU A 30 -6.03 6.05 12.70
C LEU A 30 -6.17 7.50 12.20
N ALA A 31 -7.25 7.74 11.48
CA ALA A 31 -7.79 9.06 11.17
C ALA A 31 -9.32 9.02 11.36
N GLY A 32 -9.88 9.91 12.16
CA GLY A 32 -11.33 9.95 12.41
C GLY A 32 -11.92 8.60 12.88
N GLY A 33 -11.14 7.79 13.60
CA GLY A 33 -11.57 6.49 14.12
C GLY A 33 -11.53 5.33 13.09
N HIS A 34 -10.95 5.51 11.92
CA HIS A 34 -10.81 4.44 10.94
C HIS A 34 -9.37 4.27 10.45
N THR A 35 -9.04 3.06 10.03
CA THR A 35 -7.75 2.67 9.46
C THR A 35 -7.65 3.02 7.98
N PRO A 36 -6.44 3.08 7.39
CA PRO A 36 -6.25 3.16 5.95
C PRO A 36 -6.92 2.02 5.18
N TYR A 37 -6.96 0.81 5.75
CA TYR A 37 -7.65 -0.33 5.15
C TYR A 37 -9.14 -0.07 4.99
N ARG A 38 -9.80 0.39 6.07
CA ARG A 38 -11.22 0.72 6.03
C ARG A 38 -11.53 1.88 5.07
N TRP A 39 -10.63 2.86 4.99
CA TRP A 39 -10.77 3.93 4.02
C TRP A 39 -10.68 3.43 2.58
N LEU A 40 -9.73 2.54 2.29
CA LEU A 40 -9.58 1.93 0.97
C LEU A 40 -10.79 1.04 0.62
N ALA A 41 -11.28 0.24 1.56
CA ALA A 41 -12.43 -0.64 1.36
C ALA A 41 -13.69 0.11 0.89
N ARG A 42 -13.89 1.37 1.30
CA ARG A 42 -15.02 2.20 0.86
C ARG A 42 -15.05 2.50 -0.64
N ALA A 43 -13.94 2.30 -1.35
CA ALA A 43 -13.90 2.44 -2.81
C ALA A 43 -14.49 1.24 -3.54
N VAL A 44 -14.72 0.12 -2.85
CA VAL A 44 -15.21 -1.13 -3.43
C VAL A 44 -16.74 -1.22 -3.24
N SER A 45 -17.43 -1.52 -4.32
CA SER A 45 -18.88 -1.72 -4.28
C SER A 45 -19.28 -2.85 -3.31
N PRO A 46 -20.31 -2.68 -2.48
CA PRO A 46 -20.85 -3.78 -1.67
C PRO A 46 -21.34 -4.98 -2.51
N ARG A 47 -21.63 -4.77 -3.79
CA ARG A 47 -22.07 -5.81 -4.74
C ARG A 47 -20.92 -6.56 -5.40
N ALA A 48 -19.65 -6.11 -5.23
CA ALA A 48 -18.50 -6.80 -5.78
C ALA A 48 -18.37 -8.18 -5.13
N GLN A 49 -18.28 -9.22 -5.96
CA GLN A 49 -18.22 -10.62 -5.51
C GLN A 49 -16.81 -11.21 -5.59
N LEU A 50 -16.07 -10.91 -6.65
CA LEU A 50 -14.69 -11.34 -6.81
C LEU A 50 -13.76 -10.13 -6.80
N ILE A 51 -12.93 -10.06 -5.78
CA ILE A 51 -11.97 -8.97 -5.56
C ILE A 51 -10.57 -9.54 -5.50
N VAL A 52 -9.62 -8.85 -6.10
CA VAL A 52 -8.19 -9.12 -5.92
C VAL A 52 -7.62 -8.12 -4.93
N ASP A 53 -7.00 -8.61 -3.86
CA ASP A 53 -6.13 -7.84 -2.98
C ASP A 53 -4.68 -8.03 -3.48
N LEU A 54 -4.18 -7.04 -4.21
CA LEU A 54 -2.91 -7.09 -4.93
C LEU A 54 -1.77 -6.54 -4.06
N ALA A 55 -0.69 -7.29 -3.94
CA ALA A 55 0.35 -7.14 -2.93
C ALA A 55 -0.31 -7.14 -1.54
N CYS A 56 -1.00 -8.24 -1.24
CA CYS A 56 -1.85 -8.37 -0.06
C CYS A 56 -1.06 -8.46 1.25
N GLY A 57 0.25 -8.72 1.19
CA GLY A 57 1.09 -8.92 2.35
C GLY A 57 0.49 -10.00 3.27
N SER A 58 0.42 -9.72 4.55
CA SER A 58 -0.16 -10.60 5.58
C SER A 58 -1.71 -10.63 5.62
N GLY A 59 -2.39 -10.14 4.56
CA GLY A 59 -3.82 -10.31 4.34
C GLY A 59 -4.73 -9.33 5.09
N ALA A 60 -4.22 -8.22 5.63
CA ALA A 60 -5.03 -7.26 6.38
C ALA A 60 -6.15 -6.64 5.56
N MET A 61 -5.87 -6.25 4.30
CA MET A 61 -6.86 -5.68 3.42
C MET A 61 -7.88 -6.74 2.98
N SER A 62 -7.45 -7.98 2.74
CA SER A 62 -8.34 -9.10 2.43
C SER A 62 -9.36 -9.33 3.55
N ARG A 63 -8.93 -9.31 4.82
CA ARG A 63 -9.83 -9.41 5.98
C ARG A 63 -10.80 -8.23 6.09
N GLU A 64 -10.35 -7.01 5.82
CA GLU A 64 -11.22 -5.82 5.82
C GLU A 64 -12.31 -5.89 4.73
N LEU A 65 -12.02 -6.54 3.61
CA LEU A 65 -12.96 -6.72 2.48
C LEU A 65 -13.88 -7.92 2.62
N ALA A 66 -13.61 -8.84 3.54
CA ALA A 66 -14.35 -10.08 3.69
C ALA A 66 -15.83 -9.81 4.03
N LEU A 67 -16.73 -10.37 3.23
CA LEU A 67 -18.18 -10.33 3.43
C LEU A 67 -18.78 -11.68 3.01
N PRO A 68 -19.92 -12.11 3.58
CA PRO A 68 -20.60 -13.31 3.14
C PRO A 68 -20.88 -13.32 1.64
N GLY A 69 -20.51 -14.40 0.95
CA GLY A 69 -20.70 -14.56 -0.50
C GLY A 69 -19.67 -13.82 -1.36
N ARG A 70 -18.68 -13.16 -0.76
CA ARG A 70 -17.59 -12.47 -1.46
C ARG A 70 -16.32 -13.31 -1.42
N THR A 71 -15.67 -13.45 -2.56
CA THR A 71 -14.32 -14.01 -2.65
C THR A 71 -13.30 -12.88 -2.74
N VAL A 72 -12.35 -12.87 -1.83
CA VAL A 72 -11.18 -11.96 -1.87
C VAL A 72 -9.94 -12.82 -2.13
N LEU A 73 -9.37 -12.69 -3.32
CA LEU A 73 -8.14 -13.37 -3.72
C LEU A 73 -6.94 -12.51 -3.32
N GLY A 74 -6.17 -12.95 -2.34
CA GLY A 74 -4.92 -12.31 -1.98
C GLY A 74 -3.79 -12.76 -2.91
N VAL A 75 -3.13 -11.80 -3.54
CA VAL A 75 -1.99 -12.03 -4.42
C VAL A 75 -0.79 -11.28 -3.88
N ASP A 76 0.32 -11.97 -3.68
CA ASP A 76 1.60 -11.36 -3.30
C ASP A 76 2.76 -12.14 -3.92
N LEU A 77 3.92 -11.50 -4.07
CA LEU A 77 5.14 -12.13 -4.55
C LEU A 77 5.98 -12.72 -3.40
N ALA A 78 5.77 -12.24 -2.17
CA ALA A 78 6.49 -12.65 -0.98
C ALA A 78 5.81 -13.85 -0.30
N GLU A 79 6.40 -15.05 -0.41
CA GLU A 79 5.86 -16.26 0.24
C GLU A 79 5.81 -16.15 1.77
N SER A 80 6.74 -15.42 2.37
CA SER A 80 6.76 -15.14 3.82
C SER A 80 5.52 -14.40 4.29
N GLU A 81 5.06 -13.43 3.51
CA GLU A 81 3.83 -12.68 3.77
C GLU A 81 2.59 -13.56 3.59
N LEU A 82 2.53 -14.35 2.50
CA LEU A 82 1.40 -15.25 2.23
C LEU A 82 1.27 -16.36 3.29
N ARG A 83 2.38 -16.87 3.80
CA ARG A 83 2.38 -17.80 4.93
C ARG A 83 1.72 -17.17 6.15
N LEU A 84 2.12 -15.95 6.48
CA LEU A 84 1.54 -15.22 7.59
C LEU A 84 0.06 -14.89 7.36
N ALA A 85 -0.34 -14.59 6.12
CA ALA A 85 -1.73 -14.37 5.76
C ALA A 85 -2.58 -15.64 6.01
N SER A 86 -2.08 -16.81 5.59
CA SER A 86 -2.76 -18.10 5.78
C SER A 86 -2.88 -18.52 7.25
N GLU A 87 -1.94 -18.11 8.10
CA GLU A 87 -2.02 -18.33 9.55
C GLU A 87 -3.08 -17.44 10.23
N ARG A 88 -3.36 -16.27 9.65
CA ARG A 88 -4.28 -15.25 10.22
C ARG A 88 -5.71 -15.36 9.76
N SER A 89 -5.96 -15.91 8.57
CA SER A 89 -7.32 -16.09 8.04
C SER A 89 -7.36 -17.12 6.92
N GLU A 90 -8.49 -17.77 6.77
CA GLU A 90 -8.80 -18.55 5.58
C GLU A 90 -8.96 -17.64 4.37
N GLY A 91 -8.46 -18.10 3.22
CA GLY A 91 -8.61 -17.34 1.98
C GLY A 91 -7.87 -17.99 0.82
N PRO A 92 -8.24 -17.68 -0.41
CA PRO A 92 -7.41 -18.01 -1.54
C PRO A 92 -6.20 -17.07 -1.55
N TRP A 93 -5.00 -17.63 -1.30
CA TRP A 93 -3.71 -16.94 -1.33
C TRP A 93 -2.90 -17.47 -2.51
N VAL A 94 -2.40 -16.56 -3.35
CA VAL A 94 -1.66 -16.92 -4.57
C VAL A 94 -0.35 -16.16 -4.61
N CYS A 95 0.75 -16.90 -4.74
CA CYS A 95 2.07 -16.33 -5.03
C CYS A 95 2.16 -16.06 -6.53
N ALA A 96 2.11 -14.79 -6.93
CA ALA A 96 2.18 -14.39 -8.32
C ALA A 96 2.70 -12.95 -8.48
N ASP A 97 3.23 -12.68 -9.69
CA ASP A 97 3.64 -11.33 -10.08
C ASP A 97 2.40 -10.48 -10.41
N GLY A 98 2.31 -9.31 -9.80
CA GLY A 98 1.24 -8.35 -10.06
C GLY A 98 1.22 -7.79 -11.48
N LEU A 99 2.27 -8.01 -12.27
CA LEU A 99 2.35 -7.67 -13.70
C LEU A 99 1.89 -8.81 -14.62
N ALA A 100 1.59 -10.00 -14.07
CA ALA A 100 1.14 -11.18 -14.81
C ALA A 100 0.21 -12.02 -13.93
N LEU A 101 -0.98 -11.49 -13.65
CA LEU A 101 -1.97 -12.13 -12.78
C LEU A 101 -2.52 -13.41 -13.43
N PRO A 102 -2.59 -14.54 -12.68
CA PRO A 102 -3.13 -15.81 -13.18
C PRO A 102 -4.67 -15.79 -13.25
N LEU A 103 -5.21 -14.77 -13.90
CA LEU A 103 -6.64 -14.50 -14.00
C LEU A 103 -7.04 -14.22 -15.45
N ALA A 104 -8.24 -14.65 -15.82
CA ALA A 104 -8.81 -14.37 -17.14
C ALA A 104 -9.12 -12.88 -17.32
N ASP A 105 -9.18 -12.44 -18.56
CA ASP A 105 -9.62 -11.10 -18.94
C ASP A 105 -11.05 -10.84 -18.43
N ALA A 106 -11.32 -9.62 -17.97
CA ALA A 106 -12.63 -9.17 -17.55
C ALA A 106 -13.30 -10.13 -16.54
N SER A 107 -12.57 -10.71 -15.60
CA SER A 107 -13.06 -11.71 -14.66
C SER A 107 -13.35 -11.17 -13.26
N VAL A 108 -12.75 -10.05 -12.83
CA VAL A 108 -12.86 -9.55 -11.46
C VAL A 108 -13.66 -8.24 -11.38
N ASP A 109 -14.36 -8.04 -10.27
CA ASP A 109 -15.17 -6.85 -10.03
C ASP A 109 -14.34 -5.67 -9.51
N ALA A 110 -13.32 -5.98 -8.74
CA ALA A 110 -12.41 -4.96 -8.20
C ALA A 110 -10.99 -5.52 -8.00
N VAL A 111 -10.00 -4.63 -8.11
CA VAL A 111 -8.64 -4.83 -7.64
C VAL A 111 -8.37 -3.77 -6.59
N VAL A 112 -7.82 -4.15 -5.46
CA VAL A 112 -7.36 -3.21 -4.42
C VAL A 112 -5.88 -3.44 -4.16
N SER A 113 -5.17 -2.40 -3.67
CA SER A 113 -3.77 -2.54 -3.27
C SER A 113 -3.45 -1.55 -2.16
N SER A 114 -3.27 -2.05 -0.95
CA SER A 114 -2.87 -1.21 0.17
C SER A 114 -1.35 -1.09 0.23
N MET A 115 -0.80 0.05 -0.18
CA MET A 115 0.63 0.34 -0.25
C MET A 115 1.43 -0.48 -1.29
N GLY A 116 0.83 -1.47 -1.96
CA GLY A 116 1.52 -2.35 -2.91
C GLY A 116 1.74 -1.72 -4.28
N ALA A 117 0.79 -0.94 -4.80
CA ALA A 117 0.89 -0.37 -6.14
C ALA A 117 2.13 0.54 -6.35
N VAL A 118 2.70 1.10 -5.28
CA VAL A 118 3.92 1.92 -5.35
C VAL A 118 5.20 1.09 -5.48
N VAL A 119 5.14 -0.20 -5.19
CA VAL A 119 6.30 -1.09 -5.28
C VAL A 119 6.29 -1.93 -6.56
N ILE A 120 5.13 -2.13 -7.19
CA ILE A 120 4.99 -2.86 -8.45
C ILE A 120 5.33 -1.93 -9.63
N GLN A 121 6.41 -2.23 -10.35
CA GLN A 121 6.91 -1.40 -11.42
C GLN A 121 7.21 -2.20 -12.70
N PRO A 122 7.03 -1.62 -13.89
CA PRO A 122 6.63 -0.23 -14.15
C PRO A 122 5.12 0.01 -13.96
N ALA A 123 4.74 1.18 -13.46
CA ALA A 123 3.34 1.50 -13.13
C ALA A 123 2.39 1.34 -14.32
N HIS A 124 2.80 1.67 -15.54
CA HIS A 124 1.98 1.49 -16.74
C HIS A 124 1.65 0.00 -16.98
N ALA A 125 2.61 -0.91 -16.80
CA ALA A 125 2.38 -2.35 -16.95
C ALA A 125 1.39 -2.86 -15.88
N LEU A 126 1.52 -2.39 -14.63
CA LEU A 126 0.54 -2.68 -13.58
C LEU A 126 -0.88 -2.23 -13.98
N PHE A 127 -1.04 -1.00 -14.46
CA PHE A 127 -2.35 -0.49 -14.87
C PHE A 127 -2.91 -1.25 -16.08
N THR A 128 -2.06 -1.67 -17.00
CA THR A 128 -2.45 -2.51 -18.14
C THR A 128 -2.97 -3.86 -17.68
N GLU A 129 -2.24 -4.53 -16.79
CA GLU A 129 -2.62 -5.85 -16.27
C GLU A 129 -3.89 -5.78 -15.43
N VAL A 130 -4.00 -4.80 -14.55
CA VAL A 130 -5.22 -4.55 -13.78
C VAL A 130 -6.39 -4.23 -14.73
N GLY A 131 -6.15 -3.41 -15.75
CA GLY A 131 -7.13 -3.12 -16.78
C GLY A 131 -7.58 -4.37 -17.54
N ARG A 132 -6.70 -5.34 -17.78
CA ARG A 132 -7.04 -6.62 -18.43
C ARG A 132 -8.00 -7.44 -17.59
N VAL A 133 -7.70 -7.65 -16.31
CA VAL A 133 -8.49 -8.55 -15.44
C VAL A 133 -9.81 -7.95 -14.97
N LEU A 134 -9.93 -6.62 -14.90
CA LEU A 134 -11.15 -5.95 -14.48
C LEU A 134 -12.28 -6.12 -15.48
N LYS A 135 -13.48 -6.44 -15.01
CA LYS A 135 -14.72 -6.32 -15.77
C LYS A 135 -14.99 -4.89 -16.20
N PRO A 136 -15.72 -4.63 -17.29
CA PRO A 136 -16.24 -3.29 -17.58
C PRO A 136 -17.01 -2.73 -16.38
N GLY A 137 -16.70 -1.50 -15.96
CA GLY A 137 -17.24 -0.88 -14.76
C GLY A 137 -16.53 -1.31 -13.45
N GLY A 138 -15.60 -2.25 -13.51
CA GLY A 138 -14.78 -2.66 -12.36
C GLY A 138 -13.87 -1.55 -11.85
N VAL A 139 -13.49 -1.66 -10.59
CA VAL A 139 -12.71 -0.65 -9.85
C VAL A 139 -11.29 -1.13 -9.61
N PHE A 140 -10.30 -0.26 -9.84
CA PHE A 140 -8.99 -0.37 -9.22
C PHE A 140 -8.81 0.76 -8.21
N ALA A 141 -8.57 0.41 -6.95
CA ALA A 141 -8.34 1.34 -5.86
C ALA A 141 -7.05 0.99 -5.12
N PHE A 142 -6.23 1.98 -4.82
CA PHE A 142 -5.02 1.75 -4.03
C PHE A 142 -4.69 2.92 -3.13
N THR A 143 -3.93 2.62 -2.07
CA THR A 143 -3.30 3.64 -1.23
C THR A 143 -1.81 3.73 -1.51
N ALA A 144 -1.29 4.95 -1.40
CA ALA A 144 0.12 5.27 -1.52
C ALA A 144 0.53 6.26 -0.42
N PRO A 145 1.79 6.27 0.03
CA PRO A 145 2.27 7.32 0.91
C PRO A 145 2.31 8.64 0.15
N THR A 146 2.14 9.75 0.88
CA THR A 146 2.30 11.10 0.33
C THR A 146 2.90 12.01 1.40
N VAL A 147 3.46 13.13 0.98
CA VAL A 147 3.96 14.16 1.90
C VAL A 147 2.87 15.15 2.33
N LEU A 148 1.71 15.13 1.67
CA LEU A 148 0.60 16.05 1.95
C LEU A 148 -0.63 15.30 2.47
N PRO A 149 -1.44 15.93 3.36
CA PRO A 149 -1.24 17.25 3.95
C PRO A 149 -0.20 17.24 5.07
N LEU A 150 0.66 18.26 5.10
CA LEU A 150 1.58 18.51 6.21
C LEU A 150 0.91 19.39 7.26
N HIS A 151 1.15 19.09 8.53
CA HIS A 151 0.72 19.92 9.64
C HIS A 151 1.92 20.36 10.49
N PRO A 152 2.04 21.62 10.90
CA PRO A 152 3.20 22.11 11.64
C PRO A 152 3.53 21.30 12.91
N ARG A 153 2.50 20.80 13.62
CA ARG A 153 2.69 19.99 14.84
C ARG A 153 3.37 18.64 14.57
N ASP A 154 3.23 18.08 13.35
CA ASP A 154 3.82 16.80 13.01
C ASP A 154 5.28 16.95 12.58
N LEU A 155 5.67 18.17 12.16
CA LEU A 155 7.02 18.43 11.65
C LEU A 155 8.10 18.13 12.66
N VAL A 156 7.89 18.46 13.93
CA VAL A 156 8.90 18.26 14.99
C VAL A 156 9.25 16.78 15.11
N THR A 157 8.24 15.91 15.19
CA THR A 157 8.47 14.47 15.31
C THR A 157 9.04 13.89 14.01
N SER A 158 8.47 14.25 12.86
CA SER A 158 8.94 13.77 11.56
C SER A 158 10.37 14.20 11.27
N LEU A 159 10.72 15.46 11.51
CA LEU A 159 12.09 15.97 11.33
C LEU A 159 13.06 15.34 12.34
N GLY A 160 12.62 15.07 13.57
CA GLY A 160 13.42 14.38 14.57
C GLY A 160 13.80 12.96 14.13
N VAL A 161 12.87 12.19 13.60
CA VAL A 161 13.11 10.84 13.04
C VAL A 161 14.00 10.94 11.80
N VAL A 162 13.65 11.77 10.81
CA VAL A 162 14.40 11.93 9.56
C VAL A 162 15.84 12.40 9.83
N GLY A 163 16.03 13.32 10.80
CA GLY A 163 17.36 13.82 11.18
C GLY A 163 18.30 12.71 11.72
N ARG A 164 17.76 11.71 12.42
CA ARG A 164 18.53 10.55 12.92
C ARG A 164 18.75 9.50 11.85
N LEU A 165 17.72 9.22 11.06
CA LEU A 165 17.86 8.33 9.91
C LEU A 165 18.78 8.90 8.83
N ARG A 166 18.89 10.23 8.72
CA ARG A 166 19.55 10.95 7.63
C ARG A 166 19.09 10.49 6.25
N SER A 167 17.83 10.09 6.16
CA SER A 167 17.18 9.59 4.95
C SER A 167 15.67 9.75 5.08
N LEU A 168 15.02 9.94 3.96
CA LEU A 168 13.57 9.77 3.84
C LEU A 168 13.27 8.34 3.38
N PRO A 169 12.12 7.78 3.74
CA PRO A 169 11.62 6.56 3.13
C PRO A 169 11.56 6.70 1.61
N ARG A 170 11.93 5.65 0.88
CA ARG A 170 12.00 5.66 -0.58
C ARG A 170 11.14 4.53 -1.14
N PHE A 171 10.57 4.78 -2.29
CA PHE A 171 9.73 3.81 -3.01
C PHE A 171 10.20 3.70 -4.45
N PRO A 172 10.08 2.53 -5.10
CA PRO A 172 10.45 2.38 -6.51
C PRO A 172 9.51 3.16 -7.45
N GLY A 173 8.24 3.24 -7.08
CA GLY A 173 7.20 3.91 -7.86
C GLY A 173 6.87 5.33 -7.38
N PRO A 174 6.04 6.04 -8.14
CA PRO A 174 5.63 7.38 -7.80
C PRO A 174 4.70 7.37 -6.57
N THR A 175 4.93 8.31 -5.66
CA THR A 175 4.06 8.57 -4.51
C THR A 175 3.17 9.79 -4.72
N GLU A 176 3.51 10.65 -5.68
CA GLU A 176 2.79 11.90 -6.00
C GLU A 176 1.99 11.83 -7.30
N ILE A 177 1.15 12.83 -7.52
CA ILE A 177 0.06 12.87 -8.53
C ILE A 177 0.54 12.62 -9.97
N THR A 178 1.69 13.17 -10.35
CA THR A 178 2.13 13.19 -11.74
C THR A 178 2.43 11.81 -12.30
N GLY A 179 2.95 10.90 -11.47
CA GLY A 179 3.40 9.58 -11.93
C GLY A 179 2.28 8.61 -12.33
N TYR A 180 1.05 8.79 -11.81
CA TYR A 180 -0.06 7.89 -12.15
C TYR A 180 -0.97 8.42 -13.26
N LYS A 181 -0.87 9.71 -13.63
CA LYS A 181 -1.63 10.27 -14.76
C LYS A 181 -1.25 9.59 -16.07
N ASP A 182 0.04 9.43 -16.29
CA ASP A 182 0.55 8.84 -17.53
C ASP A 182 0.41 7.31 -17.51
N ALA A 183 0.50 6.68 -16.33
CA ALA A 183 0.37 5.24 -16.18
C ALA A 183 -0.99 4.67 -16.63
N GLN A 184 -2.06 5.46 -16.57
CA GLN A 184 -3.41 5.02 -16.98
C GLN A 184 -3.69 5.20 -18.50
N ILE A 185 -2.83 5.92 -19.24
CA ILE A 185 -3.06 6.20 -20.68
C ILE A 185 -3.04 4.87 -21.46
N GLY A 186 -4.06 4.67 -22.30
CA GLY A 186 -4.19 3.47 -23.12
C GLY A 186 -4.63 2.20 -22.40
N THR A 187 -4.82 2.23 -21.08
CA THR A 187 -5.18 1.04 -20.28
C THR A 187 -6.70 0.79 -20.17
N GLY A 188 -7.52 1.69 -20.70
CA GLY A 188 -8.98 1.66 -20.53
C GLY A 188 -9.45 2.03 -19.12
N LEU A 189 -8.55 2.51 -18.27
CA LEU A 189 -8.85 2.95 -16.90
C LEU A 189 -9.01 4.47 -16.86
N ARG A 190 -10.05 4.96 -16.19
CA ARG A 190 -10.31 6.39 -16.01
C ARG A 190 -10.32 6.74 -14.52
N LYS A 191 -9.53 7.73 -14.15
CA LYS A 191 -9.51 8.23 -12.77
C LYS A 191 -10.86 8.83 -12.37
N VAL A 192 -11.34 8.44 -11.19
CA VAL A 192 -12.56 8.96 -10.59
C VAL A 192 -12.34 9.61 -9.23
N GLU A 193 -11.28 9.23 -8.54
CA GLU A 193 -10.94 9.83 -7.24
C GLU A 193 -9.43 9.95 -7.06
N ASP A 194 -9.04 10.99 -6.31
CA ASP A 194 -7.68 11.25 -5.87
C ASP A 194 -7.78 12.04 -4.56
N ALA A 195 -7.89 11.31 -3.46
CA ALA A 195 -8.09 11.88 -2.13
C ALA A 195 -6.85 11.67 -1.26
N ARG A 196 -6.71 12.52 -0.26
CA ARG A 196 -5.64 12.42 0.73
C ARG A 196 -6.21 12.48 2.12
N GLU A 197 -5.61 11.70 3.03
CA GLU A 197 -5.95 11.72 4.43
C GLU A 197 -4.68 11.59 5.28
N ARG A 198 -4.72 12.23 6.45
CA ARG A 198 -3.63 12.22 7.40
C ARG A 198 -3.98 11.32 8.56
N TYR A 199 -3.24 10.25 8.67
CA TYR A 199 -3.33 9.26 9.73
C TYR A 199 -2.26 9.50 10.80
N HIS A 200 -2.46 8.92 11.97
CA HIS A 200 -1.48 8.96 13.05
C HIS A 200 -1.26 7.56 13.60
N PHE A 201 0.00 7.21 13.72
CA PHE A 201 0.47 6.07 14.50
C PHE A 201 0.93 6.59 15.86
N GLU A 202 0.45 5.99 16.94
CA GLU A 202 0.85 6.37 18.29
C GLU A 202 2.00 5.48 18.77
N VAL A 203 3.09 6.11 19.18
CA VAL A 203 4.25 5.47 19.81
C VAL A 203 4.10 5.67 21.31
N ALA A 204 3.69 4.64 22.03
CA ALA A 204 3.51 4.63 23.48
C ALA A 204 4.56 3.77 24.19
N THR A 205 5.17 2.83 23.48
CA THR A 205 6.13 1.86 24.01
C THR A 205 7.40 1.82 23.16
N PRO A 206 8.52 1.27 23.70
CA PRO A 206 9.72 1.01 22.88
C PRO A 206 9.43 0.15 21.66
N GLN A 207 8.52 -0.83 21.79
CA GLN A 207 8.13 -1.73 20.70
C GLN A 207 7.42 -0.99 19.58
N ASP A 208 6.61 0.03 19.89
CA ASP A 208 5.98 0.88 18.88
C ASP A 208 7.02 1.66 18.07
N ALA A 209 8.08 2.16 18.74
CA ALA A 209 9.17 2.85 18.08
C ALA A 209 9.96 1.92 17.14
N GLU A 210 10.18 0.68 17.53
CA GLU A 210 10.82 -0.34 16.69
C GLU A 210 9.96 -0.67 15.47
N VAL A 211 8.67 -0.94 15.68
CA VAL A 211 7.73 -1.31 14.61
C VAL A 211 7.64 -0.21 13.56
N ILE A 212 7.43 1.04 13.96
CA ILE A 212 7.27 2.14 12.99
C ILE A 212 8.55 2.41 12.20
N VAL A 213 9.73 2.32 12.82
CA VAL A 213 11.01 2.51 12.12
C VAL A 213 11.32 1.32 11.21
N SER A 214 10.99 0.10 11.63
CA SER A 214 11.19 -1.12 10.84
C SER A 214 10.30 -1.17 9.59
N ALA A 215 9.12 -0.55 9.62
CA ALA A 215 8.21 -0.49 8.48
C ALA A 215 8.66 0.48 7.36
N LEU A 216 9.70 1.27 7.58
CA LEU A 216 10.18 2.24 6.60
C LEU A 216 11.14 1.60 5.58
N TYR A 217 10.90 1.80 4.29
CA TYR A 217 11.86 1.42 3.24
C TYR A 217 13.04 2.40 3.25
N LEU A 218 14.15 1.96 3.83
CA LEU A 218 15.36 2.75 4.06
C LEU A 218 16.59 2.04 3.46
N PRO A 219 16.69 1.90 2.14
CA PRO A 219 17.68 1.03 1.49
C PRO A 219 19.15 1.43 1.75
N THR A 220 19.39 2.69 2.10
CA THR A 220 20.75 3.21 2.32
C THR A 220 21.04 3.58 3.77
N THR A 221 20.12 3.29 4.70
CA THR A 221 20.24 3.67 6.11
C THR A 221 20.85 2.53 6.92
N SER A 222 21.94 2.80 7.62
CA SER A 222 22.61 1.80 8.47
C SER A 222 21.76 1.41 9.69
N ALA A 223 21.99 0.21 10.23
CA ALA A 223 21.37 -0.26 11.47
C ALA A 223 21.56 0.71 12.64
N ARG A 224 22.77 1.29 12.79
CA ARG A 224 23.06 2.30 13.82
C ARG A 224 22.15 3.53 13.73
N ARG A 225 21.84 4.01 12.53
CA ARG A 225 20.95 5.16 12.35
C ARG A 225 19.49 4.80 12.64
N ARG A 226 19.06 3.58 12.29
CA ARG A 226 17.73 3.08 12.65
C ARG A 226 17.60 2.99 14.16
N ALA A 227 18.58 2.39 14.85
CA ALA A 227 18.63 2.32 16.32
C ALA A 227 18.57 3.73 16.96
N ALA A 228 19.34 4.70 16.46
CA ALA A 228 19.31 6.07 16.96
C ALA A 228 17.95 6.76 16.78
N ALA A 229 17.18 6.41 15.73
CA ALA A 229 15.81 6.90 15.56
C ALA A 229 14.84 6.27 16.55
N VAL A 230 14.98 4.97 16.80
CA VAL A 230 14.21 4.24 17.82
C VAL A 230 14.48 4.80 19.22
N GLU A 231 15.76 4.89 19.61
CA GLU A 231 16.18 5.45 20.91
C GLU A 231 15.61 6.85 21.13
N TRP A 232 15.64 7.69 20.11
CA TRP A 232 15.10 9.04 20.21
C TRP A 232 13.59 9.06 20.40
N LEU A 233 12.84 8.18 19.72
CA LEU A 233 11.41 8.05 19.92
C LEU A 233 11.08 7.56 21.32
N VAL A 234 11.82 6.58 21.83
CA VAL A 234 11.67 6.04 23.19
C VAL A 234 11.95 7.11 24.24
N ASP A 235 13.07 7.85 24.11
CA ASP A 235 13.42 8.94 25.02
C ASP A 235 12.35 10.03 25.04
N ARG A 236 11.84 10.38 23.87
CA ARG A 236 10.79 11.37 23.74
C ARG A 236 9.47 10.89 24.37
N THR A 237 9.08 9.63 24.12
CA THR A 237 7.87 9.04 24.72
C THR A 237 7.98 8.96 26.23
N THR A 238 9.16 8.67 26.77
CA THR A 238 9.41 8.64 28.21
C THR A 238 9.27 10.04 28.85
N LYS A 239 9.68 11.11 28.15
CA LYS A 239 9.66 12.48 28.66
C LYS A 239 8.32 13.19 28.47
N GLU A 240 7.66 12.95 27.35
CA GLU A 240 6.50 13.75 26.90
C GLU A 240 5.20 12.93 26.93
N GLY A 241 5.25 11.63 27.21
CA GLY A 241 4.14 10.68 27.00
C GLY A 241 4.04 10.21 25.54
N PRO A 242 2.93 9.54 25.18
CA PRO A 242 2.75 8.97 23.84
C PRO A 242 2.94 10.01 22.73
N VAL A 243 3.76 9.66 21.74
CA VAL A 243 4.12 10.53 20.61
C VAL A 243 3.39 10.08 19.35
N ARG A 244 2.84 11.03 18.60
CA ARG A 244 2.16 10.74 17.34
C ARG A 244 3.08 10.95 16.16
N ILE A 245 3.15 9.93 15.29
CA ILE A 245 3.81 9.99 13.98
C ILE A 245 2.73 10.12 12.91
N SER A 246 2.82 11.16 12.11
CA SER A 246 1.90 11.40 11.02
C SER A 246 2.27 10.54 9.80
N LEU A 247 1.27 9.85 9.26
CA LEU A 247 1.34 9.08 8.04
C LEU A 247 0.30 9.64 7.06
N ALA A 248 0.74 10.53 6.18
CA ALA A 248 -0.14 11.04 5.14
C ALA A 248 -0.26 10.00 4.04
N MET A 249 -1.50 9.69 3.66
CA MET A 249 -1.84 8.71 2.65
C MET A 249 -2.70 9.31 1.55
N ARG A 250 -2.51 8.80 0.36
CA ARG A 250 -3.29 9.11 -0.82
C ARG A 250 -4.09 7.88 -1.23
N ARG A 251 -5.37 8.03 -1.51
CA ARG A 251 -6.21 7.03 -2.16
C ARG A 251 -6.47 7.44 -3.59
N PHE A 252 -6.16 6.54 -4.51
CA PHE A 252 -6.36 6.73 -5.94
C PHE A 252 -7.35 5.68 -6.43
N VAL A 253 -8.40 6.12 -7.16
CA VAL A 253 -9.44 5.23 -7.66
C VAL A 253 -9.64 5.46 -9.14
N VAL A 254 -9.59 4.39 -9.92
CA VAL A 254 -9.90 4.36 -11.35
C VAL A 254 -11.00 3.33 -11.65
N LEU A 255 -11.77 3.60 -12.69
CA LEU A 255 -12.80 2.71 -13.21
C LEU A 255 -12.39 2.19 -14.59
N LYS A 256 -12.63 0.91 -14.82
CA LYS A 256 -12.56 0.31 -16.15
C LYS A 256 -13.72 0.84 -17.00
N GLN A 257 -13.38 1.52 -18.10
CA GLN A 257 -14.39 2.01 -19.03
C GLN A 257 -15.07 0.85 -19.76
N PRO A 258 -16.39 0.94 -20.03
CA PRO A 258 -17.03 0.03 -20.95
C PRO A 258 -16.32 0.05 -22.31
N VAL A 259 -16.18 -1.11 -22.94
CA VAL A 259 -15.73 -1.15 -24.33
C VAL A 259 -16.77 -0.40 -25.16
N ALA A 260 -16.35 0.68 -25.84
CA ALA A 260 -17.24 1.36 -26.76
C ALA A 260 -17.66 0.35 -27.83
N THR A 261 -18.90 -0.09 -27.83
CA THR A 261 -19.48 -0.83 -28.94
C THR A 261 -19.52 0.15 -30.09
N ARG A 262 -18.66 -0.05 -31.12
CA ARG A 262 -18.88 0.60 -32.43
C ARG A 262 -20.28 0.17 -32.86
N GLY A 263 -21.21 1.13 -32.91
CA GLY A 263 -22.49 0.88 -33.57
C GLY A 263 -22.23 0.41 -35.01
N PRO A 264 -23.16 -0.36 -35.59
CA PRO A 264 -23.03 -0.74 -36.98
C PRO A 264 -22.85 0.51 -37.82
N GLU A 265 -21.78 0.55 -38.58
CA GLU A 265 -21.61 1.58 -39.65
C GLU A 265 -22.80 1.38 -40.59
N LEU A 266 -23.68 2.41 -40.68
CA LEU A 266 -24.80 2.47 -41.60
C LEU A 266 -24.29 2.82 -43.02
#